data_638f600c500580cffd62a051f5b1a740
#
_entry.id   638f600c500580cffd62a051f5b1a740
#
_cell.length_a   1.000
_cell.length_b   1.000
_cell.length_c   1.000
_cell.angle_alpha   90.00
_cell.angle_beta   90.00
_cell.angle_gamma   90.00
#
_symmetry.space_group_name_H-M   'P 1'
#
loop_
_entity.id
_entity.type
_entity.pdbx_description
1 polymer ?
#
loop_
_entity_poly.entity_id
_entity_poly.type
_entity_poly.pdbx_seq_one_letter_code
_entity_poly.pdbx_strand_id
1 'polypeptide(L)'
;MSEDVLIEMADEYDVRIDPSFAEKATIFDPANYDIIGLKYDRKYATRKVTRISWDLGNPCTYACSYCPASNHDGSIPWPTLEHAINVVKTITDHYKGMGRNLNWCFLGGEVIVWKNFLKFLELIKEYDEDAYIQVVTNGKRTVNWWNRAKYFLDSIAFTVHIEYVDPYELREVINEVYDEIDSLSMQVPVIPSRWEDTMKVVDVLKEANGY
;
A
#
# COMPACT_ATOMS: atom_id res chain seq x y z
N MET A 1 29.39 1.80 -7.46
CA MET A 1 28.86 3.12 -7.13
C MET A 1 29.79 3.68 -6.07
N SER A 2 30.39 4.87 -6.26
CA SER A 2 31.32 5.42 -5.27
C SER A 2 30.57 5.92 -4.03
N GLU A 3 31.24 5.99 -2.90
CA GLU A 3 30.68 6.48 -1.63
C GLU A 3 30.11 7.91 -1.80
N ASP A 4 30.78 8.73 -2.60
CA ASP A 4 30.36 10.10 -2.92
C ASP A 4 29.01 10.15 -3.62
N VAL A 5 28.69 9.19 -4.52
CA VAL A 5 27.41 9.11 -5.24
C VAL A 5 26.27 8.72 -4.27
N LEU A 6 26.55 7.86 -3.29
CA LEU A 6 25.55 7.47 -2.28
C LEU A 6 25.24 8.62 -1.33
N ILE A 7 26.26 9.41 -0.94
CA ILE A 7 26.10 10.58 -0.09
C ILE A 7 25.31 11.67 -0.83
N GLU A 8 25.66 11.94 -2.07
CA GLU A 8 24.95 12.93 -2.92
C GLU A 8 23.48 12.56 -3.13
N MET A 9 23.17 11.26 -3.33
CA MET A 9 21.79 10.78 -3.38
C MET A 9 21.07 10.89 -2.03
N ALA A 10 21.75 10.66 -0.92
CA ALA A 10 21.17 10.77 0.42
C ALA A 10 20.78 12.21 0.75
N ASP A 11 21.62 13.19 0.39
CA ASP A 11 21.36 14.62 0.57
C ASP A 11 20.18 15.09 -0.31
N GLU A 12 20.06 14.56 -1.53
CA GLU A 12 18.96 14.89 -2.44
C GLU A 12 17.59 14.39 -1.95
N TYR A 13 17.56 13.26 -1.22
CA TYR A 13 16.32 12.63 -0.77
C TYR A 13 16.06 12.75 0.74
N ASP A 14 16.89 13.47 1.49
CA ASP A 14 16.83 13.59 2.97
C ASP A 14 16.79 12.21 3.68
N VAL A 15 17.48 11.22 3.10
CA VAL A 15 17.56 9.85 3.63
C VAL A 15 18.77 9.72 4.51
N ARG A 16 18.57 9.52 5.81
CA ARG A 16 19.67 9.15 6.73
C ARG A 16 20.07 7.70 6.49
N ILE A 17 21.18 7.51 5.78
CA ILE A 17 21.78 6.19 5.61
C ILE A 17 22.63 5.89 6.83
N ASP A 18 22.35 4.79 7.52
CA ASP A 18 23.20 4.28 8.59
C ASP A 18 24.60 3.96 8.00
N PRO A 19 25.69 4.56 8.52
CA PRO A 19 27.04 4.33 7.99
C PRO A 19 27.45 2.84 7.95
N SER A 20 26.89 2.00 8.84
CA SER A 20 27.11 0.55 8.81
C SER A 20 26.49 -0.12 7.58
N PHE A 21 25.58 0.54 6.87
CA PHE A 21 25.00 0.04 5.64
C PHE A 21 25.97 0.17 4.46
N ALA A 22 26.81 1.21 4.45
CA ALA A 22 27.84 1.40 3.44
C ALA A 22 28.90 0.30 3.47
N GLU A 23 29.32 -0.15 4.67
CA GLU A 23 30.23 -1.29 4.81
C GLU A 23 29.63 -2.62 4.32
N LYS A 24 28.30 -2.80 4.45
CA LYS A 24 27.60 -4.00 3.95
C LYS A 24 27.27 -3.92 2.44
N ALA A 25 27.14 -2.72 1.91
CA ALA A 25 26.86 -2.52 0.48
C ALA A 25 28.05 -2.89 -0.44
N THR A 26 29.27 -3.00 0.12
CA THR A 26 30.46 -3.47 -0.63
C THR A 26 30.36 -4.95 -1.07
N ILE A 27 29.39 -5.70 -0.54
CA ILE A 27 29.11 -7.10 -0.93
C ILE A 27 28.11 -7.16 -2.10
N PHE A 28 27.45 -6.05 -2.42
CA PHE A 28 26.48 -5.99 -3.50
C PHE A 28 27.18 -5.62 -4.82
N ASP A 29 27.56 -6.64 -5.59
CA ASP A 29 27.97 -6.46 -6.98
C ASP A 29 26.71 -6.52 -7.88
N PRO A 30 26.24 -5.37 -8.41
CA PRO A 30 25.03 -5.34 -9.23
C PRO A 30 25.19 -6.15 -10.54
N ALA A 31 26.41 -6.53 -10.95
CA ALA A 31 26.67 -7.39 -12.09
C ALA A 31 26.28 -8.87 -11.84
N ASN A 32 26.16 -9.28 -10.57
CA ASN A 32 25.83 -10.65 -10.17
C ASN A 32 24.35 -10.87 -9.83
N TYR A 33 23.53 -9.82 -9.92
CA TYR A 33 22.10 -9.94 -9.66
C TYR A 33 21.32 -9.42 -10.89
N ASP A 34 20.65 -10.34 -11.56
CA ASP A 34 19.53 -9.97 -12.44
C ASP A 34 18.44 -9.35 -11.56
N ILE A 35 18.49 -8.03 -11.37
CA ILE A 35 17.38 -7.30 -10.77
C ILE A 35 16.27 -7.28 -11.80
N ILE A 36 15.56 -8.41 -11.91
CA ILE A 36 14.35 -8.52 -12.71
C ILE A 36 13.32 -7.61 -12.05
N GLY A 37 13.07 -6.45 -12.67
CA GLY A 37 11.89 -5.67 -12.35
C GLY A 37 12.08 -4.33 -11.65
N LEU A 38 13.27 -3.87 -11.31
CA LEU A 38 13.49 -2.44 -11.10
C LEU A 38 13.71 -1.75 -12.46
N LYS A 39 12.69 -1.74 -13.31
CA LYS A 39 12.56 -0.66 -14.27
C LYS A 39 12.31 0.60 -13.43
N TYR A 40 13.39 1.26 -13.06
CA TYR A 40 13.32 2.66 -12.68
C TYR A 40 12.82 3.38 -13.94
N ASP A 41 11.50 3.53 -14.02
CA ASP A 41 10.93 4.30 -15.10
C ASP A 41 11.39 5.73 -14.87
N ARG A 42 12.37 6.20 -15.65
CA ARG A 42 12.84 7.60 -15.62
C ARG A 42 11.66 8.57 -15.78
N LYS A 43 10.54 8.11 -16.32
CA LYS A 43 9.28 8.83 -16.40
C LYS A 43 8.70 9.15 -15.00
N TYR A 44 8.99 8.33 -13.97
CA TYR A 44 8.64 8.64 -12.57
C TYR A 44 9.68 9.54 -11.88
N ALA A 45 10.95 9.45 -12.24
CA ALA A 45 11.98 10.33 -11.69
C ALA A 45 11.82 11.80 -12.15
N THR A 46 11.16 12.04 -13.28
CA THR A 46 10.82 13.39 -13.75
C THR A 46 9.51 13.92 -13.17
N ARG A 47 8.64 13.05 -12.64
CA ARG A 47 7.45 13.48 -11.91
C ARG A 47 7.89 13.78 -10.48
N LYS A 48 7.76 15.02 -10.07
CA LYS A 48 7.94 15.45 -8.68
C LYS A 48 6.80 14.86 -7.84
N VAL A 49 6.90 13.56 -7.52
CA VAL A 49 5.91 12.85 -6.72
C VAL A 49 6.50 12.57 -5.34
N THR A 50 5.73 12.85 -4.29
CA THR A 50 6.06 12.45 -2.92
C THR A 50 5.11 11.34 -2.50
N ARG A 51 5.65 10.18 -2.09
CA ARG A 51 4.86 9.10 -1.52
C ARG A 51 4.74 9.29 -0.02
N ILE A 52 3.51 9.25 0.48
CA ILE A 52 3.17 9.30 1.90
C ILE A 52 2.55 7.95 2.27
N SER A 53 3.24 7.17 3.10
CA SER A 53 2.67 5.97 3.70
C SER A 53 2.17 6.31 5.10
N TRP A 54 0.89 6.01 5.37
CA TRP A 54 0.26 6.36 6.63
C TRP A 54 -0.47 5.17 7.26
N ASP A 55 0.04 4.72 8.40
CA ASP A 55 -0.65 3.78 9.28
C ASP A 55 -1.71 4.55 10.06
N LEU A 56 -2.99 4.40 9.65
CA LEU A 56 -4.11 5.16 10.21
C LEU A 56 -4.50 4.70 11.62
N GLY A 57 -4.20 3.46 11.97
CA GLY A 57 -4.50 2.83 13.25
C GLY A 57 -4.31 1.32 13.13
N ASN A 58 -4.51 0.57 14.22
CA ASN A 58 -4.27 -0.87 14.23
C ASN A 58 -5.49 -1.79 14.47
N PRO A 59 -6.76 -1.35 14.58
CA PRO A 59 -7.87 -2.31 14.58
C PRO A 59 -7.88 -3.13 13.29
N CYS A 60 -8.07 -4.46 13.42
CA CYS A 60 -8.14 -5.38 12.30
C CYS A 60 -9.29 -6.36 12.48
N THR A 61 -9.84 -6.86 11.38
CA THR A 61 -10.85 -7.92 11.38
C THR A 61 -10.25 -9.31 11.49
N TYR A 62 -8.94 -9.44 11.28
CA TYR A 62 -8.19 -10.69 11.35
C TYR A 62 -7.22 -10.68 12.52
N ALA A 63 -6.92 -11.86 13.04
CA ALA A 63 -5.91 -12.11 14.06
C ALA A 63 -4.92 -13.16 13.55
N CYS A 64 -4.26 -12.84 12.42
CA CYS A 64 -3.36 -13.78 11.75
C CYS A 64 -2.23 -14.24 12.67
N SER A 65 -1.95 -15.54 12.69
CA SER A 65 -0.99 -16.17 13.59
C SER A 65 0.44 -15.63 13.47
N TYR A 66 0.80 -15.10 12.32
CA TYR A 66 2.10 -14.50 12.01
C TYR A 66 2.14 -12.98 12.19
N CYS A 67 1.01 -12.34 12.47
CA CYS A 67 0.95 -10.90 12.72
C CYS A 67 1.14 -10.62 14.21
N PRO A 68 2.07 -9.75 14.61
CA PRO A 68 2.21 -9.36 16.02
C PRO A 68 0.90 -8.82 16.59
N ALA A 69 0.51 -9.25 17.79
CA ALA A 69 -0.75 -8.85 18.42
C ALA A 69 -0.90 -7.31 18.48
N SER A 70 0.19 -6.58 18.73
CA SER A 70 0.21 -5.12 18.75
C SER A 70 -0.17 -4.45 17.43
N ASN A 71 -0.19 -5.20 16.32
CA ASN A 71 -0.56 -4.66 15.01
C ASN A 71 -2.05 -4.81 14.68
N HIS A 72 -2.83 -5.46 15.56
CA HIS A 72 -4.25 -5.70 15.32
C HIS A 72 -5.12 -5.68 16.59
N ASP A 73 -4.58 -5.25 17.74
CA ASP A 73 -5.24 -5.25 19.05
C ASP A 73 -6.16 -4.04 19.30
N GLY A 74 -6.17 -3.06 18.41
CA GLY A 74 -6.96 -1.85 18.55
C GLY A 74 -6.38 -0.83 19.54
N SER A 75 -5.16 -1.02 20.04
CA SER A 75 -4.50 -0.10 20.97
C SER A 75 -4.19 1.27 20.34
N ILE A 76 -4.06 1.33 19.01
CA ILE A 76 -3.93 2.56 18.25
C ILE A 76 -5.25 2.81 17.51
N PRO A 77 -6.16 3.66 18.08
CA PRO A 77 -7.48 3.87 17.52
C PRO A 77 -7.41 4.65 16.20
N TRP A 78 -8.46 4.52 15.37
CA TRP A 78 -8.63 5.36 14.20
C TRP A 78 -8.68 6.85 14.58
N PRO A 79 -8.11 7.74 13.76
CA PRO A 79 -8.27 9.18 13.96
C PRO A 79 -9.74 9.60 13.79
N THR A 80 -10.08 10.78 14.30
CA THR A 80 -11.33 11.41 13.87
C THR A 80 -11.22 11.81 12.41
N LEU A 81 -12.36 11.84 11.69
CA LEU A 81 -12.38 12.25 10.28
C LEU A 81 -11.80 13.64 10.08
N GLU A 82 -12.17 14.56 10.97
CA GLU A 82 -11.68 15.94 10.96
C GLU A 82 -10.15 16.00 11.11
N HIS A 83 -9.59 15.27 12.08
CA HIS A 83 -8.15 15.23 12.26
C HIS A 83 -7.45 14.67 11.03
N ALA A 84 -7.93 13.53 10.51
CA ALA A 84 -7.32 12.89 9.36
C ALA A 84 -7.31 13.80 8.12
N ILE A 85 -8.43 14.50 7.85
CA ILE A 85 -8.48 15.38 6.68
C ILE A 85 -7.62 16.65 6.87
N ASN A 86 -7.47 17.15 8.10
CA ASN A 86 -6.60 18.27 8.39
C ASN A 86 -5.12 17.91 8.17
N VAL A 87 -4.70 16.68 8.54
CA VAL A 87 -3.36 16.17 8.25
C VAL A 87 -3.14 16.10 6.73
N VAL A 88 -4.09 15.51 5.99
CA VAL A 88 -4.01 15.45 4.51
C VAL A 88 -3.86 16.83 3.92
N LYS A 89 -4.70 17.78 4.28
CA LYS A 89 -4.63 19.16 3.76
C LYS A 89 -3.28 19.82 4.04
N THR A 90 -2.79 19.72 5.27
CA THR A 90 -1.52 20.31 5.67
C THR A 90 -0.35 19.77 4.84
N ILE A 91 -0.31 18.43 4.66
CA ILE A 91 0.74 17.78 3.90
C ILE A 91 0.59 18.11 2.40
N THR A 92 -0.64 18.09 1.88
CA THR A 92 -0.91 18.41 0.48
C THR A 92 -0.47 19.82 0.13
N ASP A 93 -0.86 20.81 0.95
CA ASP A 93 -0.48 22.21 0.73
C ASP A 93 1.03 22.41 0.74
N HIS A 94 1.72 21.77 1.70
CA HIS A 94 3.16 21.84 1.81
C HIS A 94 3.86 21.34 0.55
N TYR A 95 3.52 20.13 0.09
CA TYR A 95 4.21 19.51 -1.05
C TYR A 95 3.76 20.09 -2.39
N LYS A 96 2.49 20.46 -2.55
CA LYS A 96 2.04 21.20 -3.74
C LYS A 96 2.69 22.56 -3.87
N GLY A 97 2.92 23.25 -2.74
CA GLY A 97 3.72 24.48 -2.69
C GLY A 97 5.15 24.31 -3.21
N MET A 98 5.69 23.11 -3.14
CA MET A 98 6.99 22.72 -3.72
C MET A 98 6.88 22.22 -5.18
N GLY A 99 5.69 22.24 -5.78
CA GLY A 99 5.42 21.71 -7.12
C GLY A 99 5.50 20.19 -7.19
N ARG A 100 5.12 19.46 -6.12
CA ARG A 100 5.12 18.00 -6.04
C ARG A 100 3.69 17.47 -5.95
N ASN A 101 3.41 16.40 -6.69
CA ASN A 101 2.18 15.64 -6.54
C ASN A 101 2.31 14.61 -5.41
N LEU A 102 1.18 14.19 -4.85
CA LEU A 102 1.16 13.22 -3.76
C LEU A 102 0.65 11.85 -4.21
N ASN A 103 1.30 10.83 -3.67
CA ASN A 103 0.85 9.44 -3.72
C ASN A 103 0.63 8.98 -2.27
N TRP A 104 -0.62 8.91 -1.88
CA TRP A 104 -1.03 8.43 -0.57
C TRP A 104 -1.13 6.91 -0.55
N CYS A 105 -0.51 6.27 0.44
CA CYS A 105 -0.63 4.84 0.70
C CYS A 105 -1.19 4.65 2.12
N PHE A 106 -2.45 4.26 2.20
CA PHE A 106 -3.10 4.00 3.49
C PHE A 106 -2.99 2.54 3.87
N LEU A 107 -2.51 2.32 5.09
CA LEU A 107 -2.31 1.01 5.68
C LEU A 107 -2.56 1.07 7.20
N GLY A 108 -2.31 -0.02 7.91
CA GLY A 108 -2.52 -0.15 9.36
C GLY A 108 -2.98 -1.57 9.70
N GLY A 109 -3.85 -1.73 10.71
CA GLY A 109 -4.50 -3.01 10.96
C GLY A 109 -5.31 -3.44 9.74
N GLU A 110 -6.56 -2.95 9.60
CA GLU A 110 -7.34 -3.08 8.38
C GLU A 110 -8.12 -1.78 8.12
N VAL A 111 -7.57 -0.93 7.28
CA VAL A 111 -8.06 0.45 7.11
C VAL A 111 -9.48 0.56 6.59
N ILE A 112 -9.93 -0.39 5.76
CA ILE A 112 -11.26 -0.36 5.18
C ILE A 112 -12.37 -0.62 6.21
N VAL A 113 -12.04 -1.09 7.43
CA VAL A 113 -13.05 -1.24 8.50
C VAL A 113 -13.27 0.04 9.28
N TRP A 114 -12.41 1.04 9.14
CA TRP A 114 -12.69 2.36 9.69
C TRP A 114 -13.98 2.92 9.07
N LYS A 115 -14.96 3.18 9.92
CA LYS A 115 -16.31 3.59 9.46
C LYS A 115 -16.32 4.85 8.60
N ASN A 116 -15.32 5.71 8.76
CA ASN A 116 -15.20 6.96 8.03
C ASN A 116 -14.31 6.83 6.78
N PHE A 117 -13.71 5.66 6.50
CA PHE A 117 -12.69 5.51 5.47
C PHE A 117 -13.19 5.94 4.08
N LEU A 118 -14.39 5.51 3.68
CA LEU A 118 -14.95 5.88 2.38
C LEU A 118 -15.18 7.40 2.27
N LYS A 119 -15.71 8.05 3.32
CA LYS A 119 -15.88 9.50 3.33
C LYS A 119 -14.54 10.24 3.37
N PHE A 120 -13.54 9.65 4.01
CA PHE A 120 -12.18 10.19 4.02
C PHE A 120 -11.56 10.19 2.62
N LEU A 121 -11.69 9.10 1.85
CA LEU A 121 -11.22 9.02 0.45
C LEU A 121 -11.91 10.06 -0.43
N GLU A 122 -13.23 10.20 -0.32
CA GLU A 122 -14.02 11.20 -1.02
C GLU A 122 -13.50 12.62 -0.74
N LEU A 123 -13.30 12.97 0.53
CA LEU A 123 -12.80 14.27 0.94
C LEU A 123 -11.36 14.56 0.47
N ILE A 124 -10.52 13.54 0.34
CA ILE A 124 -9.19 13.70 -0.25
C ILE A 124 -9.31 14.07 -1.72
N LYS A 125 -10.11 13.35 -2.50
CA LYS A 125 -10.31 13.63 -3.93
C LYS A 125 -11.04 14.97 -4.16
N GLU A 126 -11.96 15.38 -3.28
CA GLU A 126 -12.56 16.71 -3.30
C GLU A 126 -11.53 17.84 -3.08
N TYR A 127 -10.54 17.58 -2.21
CA TYR A 127 -9.50 18.57 -1.90
C TYR A 127 -8.36 18.59 -2.92
N ASP A 128 -7.97 17.43 -3.42
CA ASP A 128 -6.91 17.21 -4.39
C ASP A 128 -7.32 16.11 -5.37
N GLU A 129 -7.90 16.51 -6.50
CA GLU A 129 -8.34 15.57 -7.55
C GLU A 129 -7.18 14.77 -8.17
N ASP A 130 -5.96 15.34 -8.16
CA ASP A 130 -4.75 14.72 -8.67
C ASP A 130 -4.07 13.78 -7.66
N ALA A 131 -4.57 13.70 -6.42
CA ALA A 131 -4.01 12.81 -5.41
C ALA A 131 -4.11 11.35 -5.88
N TYR A 132 -2.98 10.66 -5.98
CA TYR A 132 -2.96 9.22 -6.23
C TYR A 132 -3.14 8.48 -4.90
N ILE A 133 -4.18 7.64 -4.81
CA ILE A 133 -4.56 6.97 -3.56
C ILE A 133 -4.40 5.46 -3.71
N GLN A 134 -3.52 4.89 -2.89
CA GLN A 134 -3.32 3.46 -2.73
C GLN A 134 -3.84 2.99 -1.37
N VAL A 135 -4.44 1.80 -1.33
CA VAL A 135 -4.77 1.10 -0.10
C VAL A 135 -4.10 -0.26 -0.04
N VAL A 136 -3.60 -0.63 1.16
CA VAL A 136 -3.17 -2.00 1.47
C VAL A 136 -4.21 -2.62 2.39
N THR A 137 -4.79 -3.77 2.01
CA THR A 137 -5.98 -4.31 2.67
C THR A 137 -6.11 -5.81 2.51
N ASN A 138 -6.82 -6.46 3.44
CA ASN A 138 -7.22 -7.86 3.31
C ASN A 138 -8.49 -8.06 2.42
N GLY A 139 -9.11 -6.98 1.98
CA GLY A 139 -10.25 -7.00 1.07
C GLY A 139 -11.60 -7.33 1.71
N LYS A 140 -11.67 -7.59 3.01
CA LYS A 140 -12.89 -8.10 3.68
C LYS A 140 -13.97 -7.03 3.85
N ARG A 141 -14.60 -6.69 2.72
CA ARG A 141 -15.79 -5.84 2.62
C ARG A 141 -16.72 -6.40 1.55
N THR A 142 -17.99 -6.02 1.63
CA THR A 142 -18.98 -6.42 0.61
C THR A 142 -18.65 -5.82 -0.75
N VAL A 143 -19.02 -6.50 -1.83
CA VAL A 143 -18.90 -6.01 -3.21
C VAL A 143 -19.54 -4.63 -3.36
N ASN A 144 -20.72 -4.39 -2.74
CA ASN A 144 -21.37 -3.08 -2.77
C ASN A 144 -20.54 -1.95 -2.13
N TRP A 145 -19.74 -2.24 -1.09
CA TRP A 145 -18.81 -1.28 -0.53
C TRP A 145 -17.69 -0.96 -1.51
N TRP A 146 -17.12 -1.99 -2.16
CA TRP A 146 -16.06 -1.85 -3.15
C TRP A 146 -16.52 -1.12 -4.39
N ASN A 147 -17.77 -1.35 -4.85
CA ASN A 147 -18.39 -0.61 -5.95
C ASN A 147 -18.43 0.91 -5.71
N ARG A 148 -18.46 1.33 -4.45
CA ARG A 148 -18.39 2.75 -4.09
C ARG A 148 -16.95 3.24 -3.90
N ALA A 149 -16.07 2.41 -3.35
CA ALA A 149 -14.70 2.78 -3.03
C ALA A 149 -13.81 2.92 -4.27
N LYS A 150 -14.04 2.10 -5.30
CA LYS A 150 -13.24 2.04 -6.52
C LYS A 150 -13.06 3.39 -7.22
N TYR A 151 -14.05 4.28 -7.14
CA TYR A 151 -13.99 5.61 -7.76
C TYR A 151 -13.07 6.61 -7.06
N PHE A 152 -12.59 6.27 -5.87
CA PHE A 152 -11.68 7.13 -5.08
C PHE A 152 -10.29 6.53 -4.94
N LEU A 153 -10.09 5.32 -5.43
CA LEU A 153 -8.82 4.58 -5.34
C LEU A 153 -8.17 4.47 -6.71
N ASP A 154 -6.87 4.69 -6.76
CA ASP A 154 -6.07 4.50 -7.98
C ASP A 154 -5.29 3.18 -7.92
N SER A 155 -5.00 2.68 -6.72
CA SER A 155 -4.28 1.41 -6.54
C SER A 155 -4.77 0.62 -5.34
N ILE A 156 -4.86 -0.70 -5.50
CA ILE A 156 -5.19 -1.62 -4.41
C ILE A 156 -4.12 -2.71 -4.32
N ALA A 157 -3.57 -2.89 -3.12
CA ALA A 157 -2.72 -4.02 -2.79
C ALA A 157 -3.47 -4.96 -1.82
N PHE A 158 -4.01 -6.05 -2.34
CA PHE A 158 -4.64 -7.06 -1.51
C PHE A 158 -3.59 -7.93 -0.81
N THR A 159 -3.68 -8.07 0.52
CA THR A 159 -2.92 -9.05 1.28
C THR A 159 -3.83 -10.24 1.59
N VAL A 160 -3.55 -11.37 0.94
CA VAL A 160 -4.39 -12.57 0.96
C VAL A 160 -4.00 -13.44 2.15
N HIS A 161 -4.68 -13.27 3.27
CA HIS A 161 -4.40 -14.00 4.51
C HIS A 161 -5.10 -15.35 4.53
N ILE A 162 -4.40 -16.43 4.16
CA ILE A 162 -4.96 -17.78 3.99
C ILE A 162 -5.65 -18.37 5.22
N GLU A 163 -5.43 -17.80 6.41
CA GLU A 163 -6.09 -18.23 7.65
C GLU A 163 -7.56 -17.76 7.75
N TYR A 164 -7.92 -16.70 7.00
CA TYR A 164 -9.20 -16.01 7.17
C TYR A 164 -9.92 -15.69 5.86
N VAL A 165 -9.19 -15.66 4.74
CA VAL A 165 -9.78 -15.27 3.46
C VAL A 165 -10.80 -16.29 2.98
N ASP A 166 -11.94 -15.81 2.49
CA ASP A 166 -12.76 -16.55 1.54
C ASP A 166 -12.30 -16.15 0.12
N PRO A 167 -11.65 -17.06 -0.62
CA PRO A 167 -11.08 -16.72 -1.92
C PRO A 167 -12.15 -16.42 -2.97
N TYR A 168 -13.36 -16.97 -2.83
CA TYR A 168 -14.46 -16.70 -3.76
C TYR A 168 -15.02 -15.29 -3.55
N GLU A 169 -15.25 -14.90 -2.28
CA GLU A 169 -15.65 -13.52 -1.95
C GLU A 169 -14.58 -12.50 -2.44
N LEU A 170 -13.29 -12.79 -2.21
CA LEU A 170 -12.22 -11.91 -2.65
C LEU A 170 -12.14 -11.82 -4.18
N ARG A 171 -12.35 -12.93 -4.90
CA ARG A 171 -12.42 -12.95 -6.37
C ARG A 171 -13.53 -12.05 -6.89
N GLU A 172 -14.73 -12.11 -6.27
CA GLU A 172 -15.83 -11.21 -6.63
C GLU A 172 -15.46 -9.74 -6.44
N VAL A 173 -14.79 -9.41 -5.33
CA VAL A 173 -14.30 -8.06 -5.07
C VAL A 173 -13.28 -7.63 -6.13
N ILE A 174 -12.32 -8.49 -6.48
CA ILE A 174 -11.31 -8.20 -7.50
C ILE A 174 -12.00 -7.90 -8.84
N ASN A 175 -12.93 -8.75 -9.26
CA ASN A 175 -13.67 -8.56 -10.51
C ASN A 175 -14.47 -7.25 -10.53
N GLU A 176 -15.01 -6.82 -9.38
CA GLU A 176 -15.75 -5.56 -9.27
C GLU A 176 -14.89 -4.32 -9.44
N VAL A 177 -13.62 -4.38 -8.98
CA VAL A 177 -12.76 -3.19 -8.98
C VAL A 177 -11.80 -3.13 -10.17
N TYR A 178 -11.57 -4.24 -10.86
CA TYR A 178 -10.47 -4.41 -11.81
C TYR A 178 -10.43 -3.36 -12.91
N ASP A 179 -11.58 -3.05 -13.52
CA ASP A 179 -11.65 -2.14 -14.66
C ASP A 179 -11.47 -0.65 -14.29
N GLU A 180 -11.62 -0.31 -13.02
CA GLU A 180 -11.60 1.08 -12.53
C GLU A 180 -10.27 1.44 -11.84
N ILE A 181 -9.41 0.46 -11.53
CA ILE A 181 -8.19 0.64 -10.75
C ILE A 181 -6.95 0.61 -11.66
N ASP A 182 -6.12 1.65 -11.61
CA ASP A 182 -4.89 1.75 -12.41
C ASP A 182 -3.88 0.64 -12.09
N SER A 183 -3.82 0.21 -10.83
CA SER A 183 -2.89 -0.80 -10.35
C SER A 183 -3.51 -1.69 -9.28
N LEU A 184 -3.61 -2.97 -9.59
CA LEU A 184 -4.04 -4.00 -8.66
C LEU A 184 -2.93 -5.00 -8.44
N SER A 185 -2.64 -5.30 -7.18
CA SER A 185 -1.65 -6.32 -6.81
C SER A 185 -2.17 -7.22 -5.70
N MET A 186 -1.71 -8.47 -5.69
CA MET A 186 -2.00 -9.43 -4.64
C MET A 186 -0.70 -9.93 -4.02
N GLN A 187 -0.66 -9.96 -2.69
CA GLN A 187 0.42 -10.54 -1.92
C GLN A 187 -0.14 -11.67 -1.08
N VAL A 188 0.42 -12.86 -1.24
CA VAL A 188 -0.01 -14.05 -0.49
C VAL A 188 1.10 -14.40 0.51
N PRO A 189 0.94 -14.09 1.81
CA PRO A 189 1.85 -14.56 2.84
C PRO A 189 1.84 -16.09 2.89
N VAL A 190 2.99 -16.70 2.64
CA VAL A 190 3.11 -18.16 2.61
C VAL A 190 3.44 -18.70 4.01
N ILE A 191 2.58 -19.57 4.53
CA ILE A 191 2.83 -20.35 5.73
C ILE A 191 3.30 -21.73 5.25
N PRO A 192 4.58 -22.11 5.45
CA PRO A 192 5.14 -23.34 4.87
C PRO A 192 4.34 -24.61 5.21
N SER A 193 3.85 -24.73 6.44
CA SER A 193 3.03 -25.86 6.90
C SER A 193 1.61 -25.89 6.29
N ARG A 194 1.19 -24.83 5.59
CA ARG A 194 -0.11 -24.69 4.94
C ARG A 194 0.01 -24.45 3.43
N TRP A 195 1.07 -24.99 2.83
CA TRP A 195 1.35 -24.79 1.40
C TRP A 195 0.17 -25.22 0.51
N GLU A 196 -0.42 -26.39 0.79
CA GLU A 196 -1.56 -26.89 0.00
C GLU A 196 -2.78 -25.96 0.08
N ASP A 197 -3.07 -25.41 1.27
CA ASP A 197 -4.16 -24.45 1.42
C ASP A 197 -3.86 -23.14 0.70
N THR A 198 -2.61 -22.68 0.73
CA THR A 198 -2.15 -21.52 -0.03
C THR A 198 -2.40 -21.72 -1.52
N MET A 199 -2.04 -22.88 -2.06
CA MET A 199 -2.22 -23.17 -3.50
C MET A 199 -3.69 -23.25 -3.89
N LYS A 200 -4.58 -23.80 -3.05
CA LYS A 200 -6.03 -23.80 -3.30
C LYS A 200 -6.59 -22.37 -3.41
N VAL A 201 -6.16 -21.47 -2.51
CA VAL A 201 -6.56 -20.06 -2.56
C VAL A 201 -6.05 -19.40 -3.83
N VAL A 202 -4.78 -19.60 -4.18
CA VAL A 202 -4.17 -19.07 -5.40
C VAL A 202 -4.91 -19.55 -6.64
N ASP A 203 -5.26 -20.84 -6.71
CA ASP A 203 -5.96 -21.41 -7.88
C ASP A 203 -7.35 -20.77 -8.08
N VAL A 204 -8.07 -20.46 -7.00
CA VAL A 204 -9.34 -19.73 -7.11
C VAL A 204 -9.13 -18.29 -7.59
N LEU A 205 -8.09 -17.62 -7.06
CA LEU A 205 -7.83 -16.21 -7.40
C LEU A 205 -7.27 -16.02 -8.82
N LYS A 206 -6.62 -17.03 -9.39
CA LYS A 206 -6.19 -17.02 -10.81
C LYS A 206 -7.36 -16.94 -11.81
N GLU A 207 -8.58 -17.24 -11.38
CA GLU A 207 -9.78 -17.09 -12.19
C GLU A 207 -10.37 -15.66 -12.17
N ALA A 208 -9.76 -14.76 -11.37
CA ALA A 208 -10.17 -13.36 -11.34
C ALA A 208 -9.73 -12.62 -12.62
N ASN A 209 -10.43 -11.52 -12.95
CA ASN A 209 -10.00 -10.62 -14.02
C ASN A 209 -8.59 -10.10 -13.77
N GLY A 210 -7.76 -10.06 -14.83
CA GLY A 210 -6.39 -9.55 -14.75
C GLY A 210 -5.30 -10.60 -14.46
N TYR A 211 -5.65 -11.88 -14.41
CA TYR A 211 -4.70 -13.00 -14.32
C TYR A 211 -4.57 -13.75 -15.62
#